data_2d7b0c40f33f9735c7ca4fef8cfbfb8e
#
_entry.id   2d7b0c40f33f9735c7ca4fef8cfbfb8e
#
_cell.length_a   1.000
_cell.length_b   1.000
_cell.length_c   1.000
_cell.angle_alpha   90.00
_cell.angle_beta   90.00
_cell.angle_gamma   90.00
#
_symmetry.space_group_name_H-M   'P 1'
#
loop_
_entity.id
_entity.type
_entity.pdbx_description
1 polymer ?
#
loop_
_entity_poly.entity_id
_entity_poly.type
_entity_poly.pdbx_seq_one_letter_code
_entity_poly.pdbx_strand_id
1 'polypeptide(L)'
;MAEPGLILVTGAGAGVGGVGGKVVALLRQRGRAVRAMAHHDDDRAEALRALGADVVVGDLTRPADVATALDSVQRMLFSMSLAPSYLEATATVATVARAVGDLDALVAISQMTVSQMDALSMSESHHQRLHWLSEQVLNWSGLPVVHVRPTVFLDSQLFTTVAARSIADSGTIRLPFGTGRTSPVATDDVARVVATVLTDPGPYVGRAFDLTGPRSQDMNGVAEEYARALSRPVTYVDVPWETWAEQVLARAGLGSYVDEHLAIMARLHRENRYDRVTTTVEESPADPRSPSRSSSRAEAICSPTDAQQRSTDWNWALGVSAGRHPSPG
;
A
#
# COMPACT_ATOMS: atom_id res chain seq x y z
N MET A 1 25.92 20.61 -11.71
CA MET A 1 24.61 20.02 -11.38
C MET A 1 24.58 19.84 -9.87
N ALA A 2 23.56 20.36 -9.18
CA ALA A 2 23.42 20.10 -7.76
C ALA A 2 23.35 18.58 -7.52
N GLU A 3 24.00 18.09 -6.47
CA GLU A 3 23.87 16.69 -6.08
C GLU A 3 22.38 16.36 -5.84
N PRO A 4 21.90 15.20 -6.31
CA PRO A 4 20.53 14.85 -6.08
C PRO A 4 20.29 14.63 -4.57
N GLY A 5 19.40 15.45 -3.99
CA GLY A 5 19.15 15.46 -2.55
C GLY A 5 18.68 14.14 -1.98
N LEU A 6 18.85 13.98 -0.67
CA LEU A 6 18.44 12.80 0.09
C LEU A 6 16.91 12.65 0.08
N ILE A 7 16.43 11.44 -0.16
CA ILE A 7 15.00 11.08 -0.19
C ILE A 7 14.68 10.19 1.00
N LEU A 8 13.75 10.63 1.86
CA LEU A 8 13.21 9.80 2.94
C LEU A 8 12.05 8.93 2.43
N VAL A 9 12.08 7.66 2.74
CA VAL A 9 10.98 6.72 2.48
C VAL A 9 10.50 6.11 3.79
N THR A 10 9.25 6.39 4.16
CA THR A 10 8.59 5.76 5.31
C THR A 10 7.71 4.59 4.84
N GLY A 11 7.30 3.71 5.75
CA GLY A 11 6.55 2.49 5.39
C GLY A 11 7.37 1.48 4.59
N ALA A 12 8.69 1.65 4.51
CA ALA A 12 9.57 0.77 3.75
C ALA A 12 9.70 -0.65 4.36
N GLY A 13 9.49 -0.78 5.68
CA GLY A 13 9.49 -2.05 6.39
C GLY A 13 8.16 -2.82 6.34
N ALA A 14 7.20 -2.41 5.53
CA ALA A 14 5.89 -3.07 5.40
C ALA A 14 5.96 -4.40 4.62
N GLY A 15 6.89 -5.28 4.95
CA GLY A 15 7.00 -6.63 4.41
C GLY A 15 7.35 -6.76 2.93
N VAL A 16 7.54 -8.00 2.51
CA VAL A 16 7.76 -8.36 1.10
C VAL A 16 6.53 -7.93 0.29
N GLY A 17 6.71 -7.02 -0.67
CA GLY A 17 5.63 -6.49 -1.51
C GLY A 17 5.10 -5.11 -1.12
N GLY A 18 5.53 -4.53 0.00
CA GLY A 18 5.15 -3.16 0.37
C GLY A 18 5.66 -2.10 -0.63
N VAL A 19 4.85 -1.10 -0.93
CA VAL A 19 5.20 -0.02 -1.89
C VAL A 19 6.51 0.66 -1.50
N GLY A 20 6.71 0.94 -0.20
CA GLY A 20 7.91 1.65 0.28
C GLY A 20 9.21 0.92 -0.03
N GLY A 21 9.31 -0.39 0.22
CA GLY A 21 10.50 -1.18 -0.10
C GLY A 21 10.81 -1.20 -1.60
N LYS A 22 9.77 -1.31 -2.45
CA LYS A 22 9.90 -1.24 -3.90
C LYS A 22 10.37 0.15 -4.35
N VAL A 23 9.87 1.22 -3.74
CA VAL A 23 10.32 2.61 -4.00
C VAL A 23 11.79 2.77 -3.63
N VAL A 24 12.24 2.25 -2.48
CA VAL A 24 13.67 2.24 -2.10
C VAL A 24 14.50 1.58 -3.18
N ALA A 25 14.13 0.36 -3.60
CA ALA A 25 14.86 -0.37 -4.63
C ALA A 25 14.95 0.43 -5.95
N LEU A 26 13.84 0.98 -6.44
CA LEU A 26 13.81 1.76 -7.68
C LEU A 26 14.64 3.04 -7.59
N LEU A 27 14.57 3.77 -6.48
CA LEU A 27 15.36 4.99 -6.28
C LEU A 27 16.86 4.67 -6.20
N ARG A 28 17.25 3.59 -5.52
CA ARG A 28 18.63 3.13 -5.45
C ARG A 28 19.16 2.69 -6.81
N GLN A 29 18.35 1.98 -7.61
CA GLN A 29 18.70 1.62 -9.00
C GLN A 29 18.91 2.86 -9.89
N ARG A 30 18.21 3.96 -9.60
CA ARG A 30 18.36 5.25 -10.28
C ARG A 30 19.52 6.09 -9.73
N GLY A 31 20.33 5.55 -8.80
CA GLY A 31 21.47 6.23 -8.20
C GLY A 31 21.10 7.34 -7.21
N ARG A 32 19.90 7.33 -6.65
CA ARG A 32 19.46 8.32 -5.67
C ARG A 32 19.93 7.96 -4.27
N ALA A 33 20.29 8.96 -3.46
CA ALA A 33 20.51 8.78 -2.04
C ALA A 33 19.15 8.58 -1.34
N VAL A 34 19.01 7.51 -0.57
CA VAL A 34 17.75 7.14 0.08
C VAL A 34 18.00 6.86 1.55
N ARG A 35 17.22 7.50 2.41
CA ARG A 35 17.02 7.12 3.80
C ARG A 35 15.71 6.36 3.91
N ALA A 36 15.70 5.22 4.59
CA ALA A 36 14.51 4.43 4.85
C ALA A 36 14.21 4.46 6.36
N MET A 37 12.99 4.84 6.74
CA MET A 37 12.57 4.77 8.13
C MET A 37 11.85 3.43 8.39
N ALA A 38 12.41 2.64 9.30
CA ALA A 38 11.85 1.38 9.78
C ALA A 38 11.32 1.54 11.20
N HIS A 39 10.27 0.80 11.58
CA HIS A 39 9.73 0.86 12.94
C HIS A 39 10.56 0.01 13.92
N HIS A 40 11.21 -1.05 13.42
CA HIS A 40 12.07 -1.94 14.20
C HIS A 40 13.38 -2.22 13.46
N ASP A 41 14.45 -2.49 14.20
CA ASP A 41 15.71 -2.97 13.65
C ASP A 41 15.65 -4.51 13.56
N ASP A 42 15.12 -4.99 12.43
CA ASP A 42 14.89 -6.40 12.16
C ASP A 42 15.37 -6.78 10.74
N ASP A 43 15.11 -8.01 10.32
CA ASP A 43 15.51 -8.52 8.99
C ASP A 43 15.03 -7.63 7.82
N ARG A 44 13.92 -6.89 8.02
CA ARG A 44 13.40 -5.95 7.03
C ARG A 44 14.27 -4.70 6.94
N ALA A 45 14.73 -4.19 8.09
CA ALA A 45 15.68 -3.09 8.14
C ALA A 45 17.00 -3.51 7.47
N GLU A 46 17.46 -4.74 7.72
CA GLU A 46 18.66 -5.28 7.09
C GLU A 46 18.51 -5.43 5.57
N ALA A 47 17.36 -5.89 5.09
CA ALA A 47 17.06 -5.93 3.66
C ALA A 47 17.11 -4.54 3.00
N LEU A 48 16.66 -3.49 3.68
CA LEU A 48 16.78 -2.11 3.19
C LEU A 48 18.24 -1.63 3.15
N ARG A 49 19.05 -1.98 4.16
CA ARG A 49 20.50 -1.72 4.15
C ARG A 49 21.22 -2.43 2.99
N ALA A 50 20.82 -3.68 2.72
CA ALA A 50 21.35 -4.45 1.59
C ALA A 50 21.03 -3.80 0.23
N LEU A 51 19.94 -3.05 0.12
CA LEU A 51 19.63 -2.22 -1.06
C LEU A 51 20.50 -0.94 -1.12
N GLY A 52 21.32 -0.66 -0.10
CA GLY A 52 22.15 0.52 0.01
C GLY A 52 21.41 1.75 0.54
N ALA A 53 20.29 1.61 1.22
CA ALA A 53 19.63 2.71 1.92
C ALA A 53 20.31 3.00 3.27
N ASP A 54 20.34 4.30 3.66
CA ASP A 54 20.58 4.71 5.04
C ASP A 54 19.31 4.38 5.85
N VAL A 55 19.42 3.52 6.88
CA VAL A 55 18.25 3.07 7.65
C VAL A 55 18.24 3.73 9.02
N VAL A 56 17.16 4.44 9.31
CA VAL A 56 16.86 4.99 10.64
C VAL A 56 15.68 4.23 11.25
N VAL A 57 15.77 3.96 12.55
CA VAL A 57 14.68 3.32 13.31
C VAL A 57 13.91 4.39 14.07
N GLY A 58 12.58 4.38 13.99
CA GLY A 58 11.76 5.35 14.70
C GLY A 58 10.27 5.16 14.46
N ASP A 59 9.50 5.98 15.17
CA ASP A 59 8.04 6.00 15.16
C ASP A 59 7.55 7.34 14.59
N LEU A 60 6.68 7.30 13.59
CA LEU A 60 6.11 8.48 12.93
C LEU A 60 5.21 9.32 13.86
N THR A 61 4.78 8.78 14.99
CA THR A 61 4.03 9.54 16.01
C THR A 61 4.94 10.31 16.97
N ARG A 62 6.26 10.08 16.91
CA ARG A 62 7.26 10.71 17.79
C ARG A 62 8.01 11.83 17.09
N PRO A 63 7.82 13.11 17.46
CA PRO A 63 8.45 14.23 16.78
C PRO A 63 9.98 14.16 16.69
N ALA A 64 10.66 13.64 17.72
CA ALA A 64 12.12 13.51 17.74
C ALA A 64 12.61 12.50 16.69
N ASP A 65 11.90 11.37 16.53
CA ASP A 65 12.25 10.35 15.56
C ASP A 65 12.04 10.88 14.14
N VAL A 66 10.92 11.59 13.92
CA VAL A 66 10.62 12.24 12.63
C VAL A 66 11.64 13.32 12.30
N ALA A 67 12.07 14.15 13.26
CA ALA A 67 13.10 15.14 13.07
C ALA A 67 14.45 14.52 12.68
N THR A 68 14.85 13.45 13.34
CA THR A 68 16.05 12.67 13.00
C THR A 68 15.95 12.10 11.59
N ALA A 69 14.80 11.55 11.22
CA ALA A 69 14.59 10.97 9.89
C ALA A 69 14.63 12.04 8.78
N LEU A 70 14.15 13.26 9.05
CA LEU A 70 14.09 14.36 8.12
C LEU A 70 15.40 15.17 8.02
N ASP A 71 16.41 14.89 8.86
CA ASP A 71 17.66 15.64 8.79
C ASP A 71 18.31 15.54 7.40
N SER A 72 18.56 16.71 6.78
CA SER A 72 19.14 16.86 5.42
C SER A 72 18.29 16.28 4.29
N VAL A 73 17.03 15.94 4.54
CA VAL A 73 16.09 15.38 3.55
C VAL A 73 15.45 16.49 2.72
N GLN A 74 15.41 16.31 1.40
CA GLN A 74 14.78 17.25 0.47
C GLN A 74 13.44 16.72 -0.07
N ARG A 75 13.22 15.42 -0.08
CA ARG A 75 11.98 14.81 -0.60
C ARG A 75 11.56 13.66 0.29
N MET A 76 10.28 13.47 0.42
CA MET A 76 9.76 12.43 1.32
C MET A 76 8.64 11.63 0.67
N LEU A 77 8.66 10.30 0.85
CA LEU A 77 7.48 9.46 0.76
C LEU A 77 6.90 9.25 2.15
N PHE A 78 5.68 9.72 2.37
CA PHE A 78 4.88 9.35 3.53
C PHE A 78 3.97 8.17 3.19
N SER A 79 4.24 7.05 3.81
CA SER A 79 3.43 5.82 3.75
C SER A 79 3.46 5.14 5.10
N MET A 80 2.34 4.56 5.50
CA MET A 80 2.18 3.87 6.77
C MET A 80 1.17 2.74 6.63
N SER A 81 1.33 1.66 7.38
CA SER A 81 0.36 0.56 7.45
C SER A 81 -0.96 1.01 8.09
N LEU A 82 -2.01 0.18 7.92
CA LEU A 82 -3.29 0.38 8.61
C LEU A 82 -3.07 0.50 10.13
N ALA A 83 -3.35 1.69 10.68
CA ALA A 83 -3.24 1.92 12.11
C ALA A 83 -4.18 3.05 12.57
N PRO A 84 -4.74 2.98 13.77
CA PRO A 84 -5.53 4.07 14.35
C PRO A 84 -4.74 5.38 14.49
N SER A 85 -3.42 5.30 14.63
CA SER A 85 -2.50 6.45 14.77
C SER A 85 -2.15 7.14 13.43
N TYR A 86 -2.77 6.76 12.32
CA TYR A 86 -2.44 7.29 10.99
C TYR A 86 -2.52 8.82 10.92
N LEU A 87 -3.58 9.41 11.46
CA LEU A 87 -3.77 10.87 11.49
C LEU A 87 -2.76 11.56 12.42
N GLU A 88 -2.47 10.98 13.58
CA GLU A 88 -1.45 11.47 14.50
C GLU A 88 -0.07 11.50 13.83
N ALA A 89 0.32 10.41 13.19
CA ALA A 89 1.56 10.33 12.43
C ALA A 89 1.61 11.38 11.30
N THR A 90 0.51 11.56 10.57
CA THR A 90 0.41 12.58 9.52
C THR A 90 0.62 14.00 10.09
N ALA A 91 -0.05 14.33 11.18
CA ALA A 91 0.06 15.65 11.82
C ALA A 91 1.46 15.89 12.38
N THR A 92 2.07 14.87 12.98
CA THR A 92 3.46 14.91 13.47
C THR A 92 4.44 15.17 12.33
N VAL A 93 4.35 14.38 11.25
CA VAL A 93 5.20 14.56 10.07
C VAL A 93 5.02 15.95 9.46
N ALA A 94 3.78 16.42 9.28
CA ALA A 94 3.52 17.73 8.70
C ALA A 94 4.10 18.85 9.57
N THR A 95 3.94 18.75 10.89
CA THR A 95 4.44 19.75 11.84
C THR A 95 5.96 19.81 11.86
N VAL A 96 6.60 18.63 11.96
CA VAL A 96 8.07 18.54 12.02
C VAL A 96 8.70 18.96 10.68
N ALA A 97 8.15 18.50 9.55
CA ALA A 97 8.64 18.86 8.23
C ALA A 97 8.61 20.37 8.00
N ARG A 98 7.58 21.06 8.49
CA ARG A 98 7.52 22.53 8.45
C ARG A 98 8.56 23.20 9.35
N ALA A 99 8.88 22.58 10.47
CA ALA A 99 9.78 23.16 11.46
C ALA A 99 11.27 22.99 11.10
N VAL A 100 11.62 21.86 10.47
CA VAL A 100 13.03 21.48 10.26
C VAL A 100 13.51 21.67 8.83
N GLY A 101 12.63 21.89 7.84
CA GLY A 101 13.15 21.78 6.53
C GLY A 101 12.47 22.45 5.35
N ASP A 102 13.24 22.42 4.26
CA ASP A 102 12.86 22.87 2.93
C ASP A 102 12.61 21.61 2.05
N LEU A 103 11.47 20.95 2.26
CA LEU A 103 11.11 19.85 1.38
C LEU A 103 10.72 20.37 -0.01
N ASP A 104 11.33 19.82 -1.06
CA ASP A 104 10.91 20.02 -2.46
C ASP A 104 9.61 19.29 -2.76
N ALA A 105 9.37 18.17 -2.07
CA ALA A 105 8.13 17.39 -2.21
C ALA A 105 7.89 16.45 -1.02
N LEU A 106 6.61 16.32 -0.65
CA LEU A 106 6.07 15.27 0.19
C LEU A 106 5.05 14.48 -0.62
N VAL A 107 5.39 13.25 -1.01
CA VAL A 107 4.47 12.32 -1.67
C VAL A 107 3.77 11.51 -0.59
N ALA A 108 2.44 11.59 -0.52
CA ALA A 108 1.64 10.85 0.45
C ALA A 108 0.84 9.75 -0.24
N ILE A 109 0.99 8.51 0.21
CA ILE A 109 0.11 7.42 -0.22
C ILE A 109 -1.19 7.51 0.57
N SER A 110 -2.28 7.69 -0.16
CA SER A 110 -3.65 7.67 0.31
C SER A 110 -4.39 6.47 -0.28
N GLN A 111 -5.67 6.60 -0.56
CA GLN A 111 -6.45 5.56 -1.22
C GLN A 111 -7.55 6.17 -2.12
N MET A 112 -7.92 5.45 -3.18
CA MET A 112 -8.79 5.97 -4.24
C MET A 112 -10.17 6.42 -3.72
N THR A 113 -10.76 5.73 -2.74
CA THR A 113 -12.07 6.07 -2.19
C THR A 113 -12.14 7.46 -1.56
N VAL A 114 -10.99 8.01 -1.12
CA VAL A 114 -10.88 9.37 -0.59
C VAL A 114 -11.33 10.42 -1.61
N SER A 115 -11.11 10.18 -2.91
CA SER A 115 -11.57 11.09 -3.99
C SER A 115 -13.10 11.20 -4.11
N GLN A 116 -13.84 10.32 -3.45
CA GLN A 116 -15.30 10.26 -3.44
C GLN A 116 -15.88 10.72 -2.09
N MET A 117 -15.04 11.19 -1.17
CA MET A 117 -15.42 11.61 0.17
C MET A 117 -15.43 13.13 0.29
N ASP A 118 -16.24 13.61 1.22
CA ASP A 118 -16.30 15.00 1.65
C ASP A 118 -16.27 15.11 3.19
N ALA A 119 -16.42 16.32 3.73
CA ALA A 119 -16.38 16.58 5.16
C ALA A 119 -17.50 15.86 5.95
N LEU A 120 -18.61 15.52 5.30
CA LEU A 120 -19.79 14.91 5.90
C LEU A 120 -19.89 13.42 5.62
N SER A 121 -18.96 12.85 4.87
CA SER A 121 -18.96 11.43 4.54
C SER A 121 -18.78 10.55 5.77
N MET A 122 -19.71 9.62 6.01
CA MET A 122 -19.79 8.73 7.17
C MET A 122 -19.98 7.25 6.78
N SER A 123 -20.06 6.96 5.49
CA SER A 123 -20.28 5.60 5.01
C SER A 123 -19.00 4.79 4.88
N GLU A 124 -17.86 5.44 4.89
CA GLU A 124 -16.54 4.83 4.78
C GLU A 124 -16.05 4.32 6.14
N SER A 125 -15.07 3.42 6.12
CA SER A 125 -14.44 2.92 7.35
C SER A 125 -13.70 4.02 8.10
N HIS A 126 -13.46 3.78 9.39
CA HIS A 126 -12.66 4.72 10.19
C HIS A 126 -11.29 4.96 9.53
N HIS A 127 -10.65 3.92 8.99
CA HIS A 127 -9.36 4.05 8.30
C HIS A 127 -9.45 4.92 7.03
N GLN A 128 -10.48 4.75 6.20
CA GLN A 128 -10.71 5.60 5.03
C GLN A 128 -10.92 7.07 5.43
N ARG A 129 -11.65 7.30 6.53
CA ARG A 129 -11.82 8.64 7.09
C ARG A 129 -10.51 9.23 7.59
N LEU A 130 -9.64 8.44 8.25
CA LEU A 130 -8.31 8.92 8.65
C LEU A 130 -7.47 9.34 7.43
N HIS A 131 -7.53 8.62 6.32
CA HIS A 131 -6.85 9.02 5.08
C HIS A 131 -7.41 10.33 4.52
N TRP A 132 -8.73 10.50 4.50
CA TRP A 132 -9.34 11.74 4.04
C TRP A 132 -8.90 12.93 4.91
N LEU A 133 -8.98 12.80 6.22
CA LEU A 133 -8.52 13.83 7.18
C LEU A 133 -7.03 14.12 7.03
N SER A 134 -6.21 13.10 6.81
CA SER A 134 -4.77 13.24 6.58
C SER A 134 -4.46 14.04 5.33
N GLU A 135 -5.20 13.84 4.24
CA GLU A 135 -5.07 14.68 3.06
C GLU A 135 -5.41 16.14 3.36
N GLN A 136 -6.47 16.41 4.16
CA GLN A 136 -6.79 17.79 4.54
C GLN A 136 -5.67 18.41 5.39
N VAL A 137 -5.14 17.70 6.39
CA VAL A 137 -4.01 18.18 7.21
C VAL A 137 -2.79 18.51 6.34
N LEU A 138 -2.44 17.63 5.43
CA LEU A 138 -1.32 17.86 4.50
C LEU A 138 -1.59 19.04 3.56
N ASN A 139 -2.79 19.19 3.03
CA ASN A 139 -3.16 20.32 2.18
C ASN A 139 -3.10 21.66 2.94
N TRP A 140 -3.53 21.70 4.20
CA TRP A 140 -3.45 22.90 5.05
C TRP A 140 -2.05 23.18 5.56
N SER A 141 -1.15 22.21 5.52
CA SER A 141 0.22 22.35 6.03
C SER A 141 1.05 23.36 5.26
N GLY A 142 0.72 23.67 4.00
CA GLY A 142 1.53 24.51 3.11
C GLY A 142 2.82 23.82 2.61
N LEU A 143 2.99 22.52 2.86
CA LEU A 143 4.06 21.69 2.29
C LEU A 143 3.79 21.42 0.79
N PRO A 144 4.83 21.17 0.00
CA PRO A 144 4.70 20.81 -1.42
C PRO A 144 4.22 19.36 -1.58
N VAL A 145 2.91 19.11 -1.35
CA VAL A 145 2.34 17.78 -1.28
C VAL A 145 1.91 17.25 -2.64
N VAL A 146 2.10 15.95 -2.85
CA VAL A 146 1.53 15.15 -3.94
C VAL A 146 0.78 13.98 -3.33
N HIS A 147 -0.52 13.84 -3.61
CA HIS A 147 -1.30 12.70 -3.15
C HIS A 147 -1.34 11.61 -4.21
N VAL A 148 -1.00 10.38 -3.83
CA VAL A 148 -1.12 9.19 -4.65
C VAL A 148 -2.21 8.30 -4.03
N ARG A 149 -3.28 8.06 -4.78
CA ARG A 149 -4.49 7.35 -4.35
C ARG A 149 -4.65 6.04 -5.10
N PRO A 150 -3.94 4.97 -4.72
CA PRO A 150 -4.12 3.68 -5.36
C PRO A 150 -5.50 3.09 -5.04
N THR A 151 -6.02 2.30 -5.96
CA THR A 151 -7.11 1.36 -5.72
C THR A 151 -6.60 0.15 -4.95
N VAL A 152 -7.40 -0.92 -4.87
CA VAL A 152 -7.01 -2.18 -4.21
C VAL A 152 -5.75 -2.74 -4.86
N PHE A 153 -4.79 -3.13 -4.05
CA PHE A 153 -3.56 -3.76 -4.57
C PHE A 153 -3.80 -5.19 -5.05
N LEU A 154 -3.38 -5.47 -6.28
CA LEU A 154 -3.47 -6.80 -6.89
C LEU A 154 -2.66 -7.85 -6.13
N ASP A 155 -1.52 -7.46 -5.60
CA ASP A 155 -0.60 -8.29 -4.82
C ASP A 155 -0.83 -8.15 -3.28
N SER A 156 -2.01 -7.66 -2.88
CA SER A 156 -2.43 -7.70 -1.48
C SER A 156 -2.68 -9.14 -1.01
N GLN A 157 -2.62 -9.37 0.29
CA GLN A 157 -2.92 -10.67 0.88
C GLN A 157 -4.33 -11.19 0.54
N LEU A 158 -5.26 -10.29 0.24
CA LEU A 158 -6.60 -10.66 -0.21
C LEU A 158 -6.55 -11.50 -1.49
N PHE A 159 -5.73 -11.11 -2.46
CA PHE A 159 -5.60 -11.83 -3.73
C PHE A 159 -4.51 -12.90 -3.70
N THR A 160 -3.37 -12.62 -3.11
CA THR A 160 -2.21 -13.53 -3.14
C THR A 160 -2.28 -14.64 -2.09
N THR A 161 -3.06 -14.48 -1.03
CA THR A 161 -3.22 -15.48 0.02
C THR A 161 -4.64 -16.01 0.11
N VAL A 162 -5.63 -15.14 0.33
CA VAL A 162 -7.02 -15.59 0.55
C VAL A 162 -7.61 -16.17 -0.72
N ALA A 163 -7.56 -15.43 -1.83
CA ALA A 163 -8.06 -15.93 -3.11
C ALA A 163 -7.23 -17.11 -3.62
N ALA A 164 -5.90 -17.02 -3.55
CA ALA A 164 -5.00 -18.07 -4.02
C ALA A 164 -5.22 -19.40 -3.27
N ARG A 165 -5.39 -19.37 -1.94
CA ARG A 165 -5.72 -20.57 -1.16
C ARG A 165 -7.07 -21.15 -1.56
N SER A 166 -8.11 -20.33 -1.67
CA SER A 166 -9.43 -20.76 -2.10
C SER A 166 -9.41 -21.39 -3.51
N ILE A 167 -8.62 -20.82 -4.42
CA ILE A 167 -8.40 -21.38 -5.76
C ILE A 167 -7.67 -22.72 -5.69
N ALA A 168 -6.66 -22.86 -4.83
CA ALA A 168 -5.93 -24.11 -4.65
C ALA A 168 -6.85 -25.23 -4.12
N ASP A 169 -7.67 -24.90 -3.13
CA ASP A 169 -8.52 -25.86 -2.42
C ASP A 169 -9.74 -26.29 -3.24
N SER A 170 -10.35 -25.37 -3.99
CA SER A 170 -11.67 -25.60 -4.62
C SER A 170 -11.81 -25.10 -6.06
N GLY A 171 -10.78 -24.48 -6.64
CA GLY A 171 -10.89 -23.83 -7.95
C GLY A 171 -11.78 -22.59 -7.94
N THR A 172 -12.06 -21.99 -6.77
CA THR A 172 -12.97 -20.85 -6.66
C THR A 172 -12.33 -19.65 -5.95
N ILE A 173 -12.71 -18.44 -6.34
CA ILE A 173 -12.47 -17.22 -5.57
C ILE A 173 -13.71 -16.98 -4.71
N ARG A 174 -13.57 -16.99 -3.40
CA ARG A 174 -14.67 -16.80 -2.46
C ARG A 174 -14.48 -15.47 -1.71
N LEU A 175 -15.15 -14.43 -2.17
CA LEU A 175 -15.09 -13.07 -1.59
C LEU A 175 -16.50 -12.46 -1.56
N PRO A 176 -16.78 -11.53 -0.59
CA PRO A 176 -18.09 -10.92 -0.42
C PRO A 176 -18.27 -9.65 -1.27
N PHE A 177 -17.87 -9.68 -2.56
CA PHE A 177 -17.86 -8.48 -3.40
C PHE A 177 -19.07 -8.33 -4.33
N GLY A 178 -19.98 -9.32 -4.35
CA GLY A 178 -21.17 -9.29 -5.21
C GLY A 178 -20.78 -9.22 -6.69
N THR A 179 -21.50 -8.39 -7.42
CA THR A 179 -21.23 -8.08 -8.84
C THR A 179 -20.43 -6.78 -9.00
N GLY A 180 -19.91 -6.23 -7.90
CA GLY A 180 -19.16 -4.98 -7.90
C GLY A 180 -17.88 -5.07 -8.72
N ARG A 181 -17.58 -3.97 -9.42
CA ARG A 181 -16.41 -3.87 -10.29
C ARG A 181 -15.24 -3.23 -9.55
N THR A 182 -14.04 -3.63 -9.91
CA THR A 182 -12.80 -3.12 -9.35
C THR A 182 -11.69 -3.15 -10.39
N SER A 183 -10.70 -2.28 -10.21
CA SER A 183 -9.53 -2.14 -11.08
C SER A 183 -8.23 -2.32 -10.29
N PRO A 184 -7.91 -3.51 -9.79
CA PRO A 184 -6.75 -3.72 -8.94
C PRO A 184 -5.45 -3.26 -9.61
N VAL A 185 -4.59 -2.56 -8.86
CA VAL A 185 -3.29 -2.03 -9.33
C VAL A 185 -2.14 -2.82 -8.68
N ALA A 186 -1.09 -3.10 -9.46
CA ALA A 186 0.11 -3.73 -8.92
C ALA A 186 0.91 -2.74 -8.05
N THR A 187 1.45 -3.19 -6.92
CA THR A 187 2.31 -2.34 -6.07
C THR A 187 3.56 -1.87 -6.80
N ASP A 188 4.06 -2.64 -7.79
CA ASP A 188 5.18 -2.22 -8.65
C ASP A 188 4.84 -0.99 -9.50
N ASP A 189 3.62 -0.93 -10.03
CA ASP A 189 3.16 0.22 -10.80
C ASP A 189 3.04 1.46 -9.92
N VAL A 190 2.49 1.31 -8.72
CA VAL A 190 2.42 2.41 -7.74
C VAL A 190 3.81 2.87 -7.33
N ALA A 191 4.73 1.94 -7.02
CA ALA A 191 6.10 2.25 -6.66
C ALA A 191 6.84 2.99 -7.79
N ARG A 192 6.61 2.61 -9.06
CA ARG A 192 7.18 3.27 -10.23
C ARG A 192 6.69 4.71 -10.35
N VAL A 193 5.39 4.95 -10.21
CA VAL A 193 4.81 6.30 -10.24
C VAL A 193 5.40 7.15 -9.10
N VAL A 194 5.41 6.63 -7.88
CA VAL A 194 5.98 7.34 -6.70
C VAL A 194 7.45 7.66 -6.91
N ALA A 195 8.27 6.69 -7.36
CA ALA A 195 9.69 6.91 -7.60
C ALA A 195 9.92 7.94 -8.72
N THR A 196 9.04 8.02 -9.72
CA THR A 196 9.09 9.03 -10.78
C THR A 196 8.81 10.43 -10.22
N VAL A 197 7.75 10.58 -9.43
CA VAL A 197 7.40 11.83 -8.76
C VAL A 197 8.53 12.28 -7.83
N LEU A 198 9.08 11.39 -7.02
CA LEU A 198 10.21 11.71 -6.13
C LEU A 198 11.49 12.07 -6.88
N THR A 199 11.67 11.57 -8.11
CA THR A 199 12.85 11.90 -8.93
C THR A 199 12.77 13.30 -9.54
N ASP A 200 11.59 13.72 -9.98
CA ASP A 200 11.31 15.05 -10.53
C ASP A 200 9.92 15.54 -10.10
N PRO A 201 9.79 16.14 -8.90
CA PRO A 201 8.49 16.47 -8.33
C PRO A 201 7.81 17.70 -8.94
N GLY A 202 8.55 18.60 -9.58
CA GLY A 202 8.06 19.90 -10.02
C GLY A 202 6.71 19.84 -10.75
N PRO A 203 6.51 18.96 -11.75
CA PRO A 203 5.25 18.88 -12.51
C PRO A 203 4.06 18.35 -11.70
N TYR A 204 4.29 17.80 -10.51
CA TYR A 204 3.29 17.02 -9.76
C TYR A 204 2.85 17.66 -8.44
N VAL A 205 3.64 18.60 -7.87
CA VAL A 205 3.33 19.27 -6.61
C VAL A 205 1.94 19.93 -6.65
N GLY A 206 1.17 19.77 -5.58
CA GLY A 206 -0.20 20.27 -5.46
C GLY A 206 -1.26 19.41 -6.15
N ARG A 207 -0.88 18.26 -6.71
CA ARG A 207 -1.81 17.37 -7.44
C ARG A 207 -2.13 16.10 -6.66
N ALA A 208 -3.26 15.50 -7.00
CA ALA A 208 -3.67 14.17 -6.55
C ALA A 208 -3.86 13.24 -7.75
N PHE A 209 -3.40 12.00 -7.63
CA PHE A 209 -3.41 11.00 -8.70
C PHE A 209 -4.11 9.73 -8.23
N ASP A 210 -5.24 9.41 -8.84
CA ASP A 210 -5.86 8.10 -8.68
C ASP A 210 -5.11 7.08 -9.54
N LEU A 211 -4.62 6.00 -8.94
CA LEU A 211 -3.88 4.93 -9.62
C LEU A 211 -4.73 3.66 -9.66
N THR A 212 -5.00 3.18 -10.86
CA THR A 212 -5.79 1.98 -11.10
C THR A 212 -5.02 0.99 -11.97
N GLY A 213 -5.48 -0.26 -11.96
CA GLY A 213 -5.14 -1.19 -13.02
C GLY A 213 -5.79 -0.76 -14.35
N PRO A 214 -5.36 -1.35 -15.47
CA PRO A 214 -5.77 -0.93 -16.82
C PRO A 214 -7.23 -1.27 -17.15
N ARG A 215 -7.91 -2.06 -16.32
CA ARG A 215 -9.30 -2.49 -16.57
C ARG A 215 -10.06 -2.56 -15.25
N SER A 216 -11.31 -2.08 -15.28
CA SER A 216 -12.28 -2.35 -14.24
C SER A 216 -13.12 -3.56 -14.63
N GLN A 217 -13.22 -4.53 -13.76
CA GLN A 217 -13.96 -5.78 -13.98
C GLN A 217 -14.55 -6.31 -12.67
N ASP A 218 -15.59 -7.13 -12.78
CA ASP A 218 -16.12 -7.84 -11.64
C ASP A 218 -15.23 -9.05 -11.27
N MET A 219 -15.59 -9.75 -10.21
CA MET A 219 -14.79 -10.89 -9.76
C MET A 219 -14.86 -12.11 -10.71
N ASN A 220 -15.84 -12.17 -11.62
CA ASN A 220 -15.85 -13.17 -12.69
C ASN A 220 -14.73 -12.90 -13.68
N GLY A 221 -14.57 -11.64 -14.09
CA GLY A 221 -13.45 -11.23 -14.95
C GLY A 221 -12.08 -11.47 -14.29
N VAL A 222 -11.97 -11.24 -12.98
CA VAL A 222 -10.77 -11.59 -12.21
C VAL A 222 -10.53 -13.10 -12.22
N ALA A 223 -11.58 -13.91 -11.99
CA ALA A 223 -11.49 -15.38 -12.02
C ALA A 223 -11.05 -15.90 -13.40
N GLU A 224 -11.52 -15.29 -14.49
CA GLU A 224 -11.06 -15.62 -15.85
C GLU A 224 -9.57 -15.32 -16.06
N GLU A 225 -9.03 -14.25 -15.45
CA GLU A 225 -7.60 -13.95 -15.52
C GLU A 225 -6.79 -15.02 -14.78
N TYR A 226 -7.24 -15.46 -13.59
CA TYR A 226 -6.63 -16.59 -12.88
C TYR A 226 -6.73 -17.89 -13.68
N ALA A 227 -7.88 -18.17 -14.28
CA ALA A 227 -8.07 -19.38 -15.09
C ALA A 227 -7.09 -19.44 -16.27
N ARG A 228 -6.90 -18.32 -16.96
CA ARG A 228 -5.93 -18.20 -18.06
C ARG A 228 -4.49 -18.39 -17.59
N ALA A 229 -4.13 -17.74 -16.47
CA ALA A 229 -2.77 -17.81 -15.92
C ALA A 229 -2.43 -19.23 -15.41
N LEU A 230 -3.40 -19.92 -14.78
CA LEU A 230 -3.23 -21.27 -14.22
C LEU A 230 -3.52 -22.39 -15.23
N SER A 231 -3.99 -22.07 -16.45
CA SER A 231 -4.42 -23.05 -17.45
C SER A 231 -5.42 -24.08 -16.92
N ARG A 232 -6.30 -23.66 -15.99
CA ARG A 232 -7.37 -24.48 -15.41
C ARG A 232 -8.59 -23.62 -15.06
N PRO A 233 -9.80 -24.20 -14.99
CA PRO A 233 -10.99 -23.45 -14.60
C PRO A 233 -10.85 -22.82 -13.22
N VAL A 234 -11.21 -21.54 -13.11
CA VAL A 234 -11.39 -20.81 -11.86
C VAL A 234 -12.70 -20.04 -11.96
N THR A 235 -13.52 -20.08 -10.93
CA THR A 235 -14.82 -19.41 -10.88
C THR A 235 -14.92 -18.51 -9.65
N TYR A 236 -15.78 -17.52 -9.70
CA TYR A 236 -16.10 -16.67 -8.56
C TYR A 236 -17.36 -17.17 -7.85
N VAL A 237 -17.33 -17.15 -6.54
CA VAL A 237 -18.48 -17.43 -5.67
C VAL A 237 -18.64 -16.24 -4.73
N ASP A 238 -19.72 -15.47 -4.91
CA ASP A 238 -20.11 -14.43 -3.95
C ASP A 238 -20.58 -15.10 -2.66
N VAL A 239 -19.96 -14.73 -1.55
CA VAL A 239 -20.32 -15.26 -0.22
C VAL A 239 -20.87 -14.12 0.65
N PRO A 240 -21.86 -14.38 1.52
CA PRO A 240 -22.29 -13.40 2.50
C PRO A 240 -21.12 -12.96 3.38
N TRP A 241 -21.12 -11.68 3.76
CA TRP A 241 -20.06 -11.14 4.61
C TRP A 241 -19.89 -11.93 5.91
N GLU A 242 -20.99 -12.25 6.58
CA GLU A 242 -20.99 -12.96 7.86
C GLU A 242 -20.28 -14.32 7.72
N THR A 243 -20.63 -15.06 6.68
CA THR A 243 -20.00 -16.36 6.39
C THR A 243 -18.51 -16.20 6.10
N TRP A 244 -18.12 -15.17 5.34
CA TRP A 244 -16.72 -14.90 5.02
C TRP A 244 -15.94 -14.44 6.25
N ALA A 245 -16.54 -13.59 7.08
CA ALA A 245 -15.95 -13.13 8.33
C ALA A 245 -15.65 -14.27 9.29
N GLU A 246 -16.61 -15.21 9.46
CA GLU A 246 -16.45 -16.39 10.33
C GLU A 246 -15.40 -17.37 9.80
N GLN A 247 -15.39 -17.63 8.50
CA GLN A 247 -14.54 -18.65 7.89
C GLN A 247 -13.13 -18.17 7.58
N VAL A 248 -12.93 -16.89 7.34
CA VAL A 248 -11.66 -16.30 6.90
C VAL A 248 -11.09 -15.34 7.93
N LEU A 249 -11.79 -14.27 8.27
CA LEU A 249 -11.25 -13.22 9.14
C LEU A 249 -11.08 -13.69 10.58
N ALA A 250 -12.04 -14.41 11.15
CA ALA A 250 -11.94 -14.92 12.51
C ALA A 250 -10.71 -15.84 12.69
N ARG A 251 -10.33 -16.56 11.63
CA ARG A 251 -9.12 -17.41 11.64
C ARG A 251 -7.82 -16.61 11.41
N ALA A 252 -7.93 -15.46 10.80
CA ALA A 252 -6.78 -14.60 10.53
C ALA A 252 -6.35 -13.79 11.75
N GLY A 253 -7.27 -13.52 12.71
CA GLY A 253 -6.96 -12.81 13.95
C GLY A 253 -6.47 -11.38 13.73
N LEU A 254 -6.99 -10.67 12.74
CA LEU A 254 -6.50 -9.36 12.30
C LEU A 254 -6.87 -8.21 13.26
N GLY A 255 -7.84 -8.45 14.16
CA GLY A 255 -8.37 -7.46 15.09
C GLY A 255 -9.47 -6.58 14.51
N SER A 256 -10.31 -6.06 15.40
CA SER A 256 -11.58 -5.39 15.07
C SER A 256 -11.42 -4.18 14.13
N TYR A 257 -10.30 -3.45 14.22
CA TYR A 257 -10.03 -2.30 13.35
C TYR A 257 -9.88 -2.69 11.87
N VAL A 258 -9.17 -3.79 11.63
CA VAL A 258 -8.96 -4.31 10.28
C VAL A 258 -10.23 -5.00 9.78
N ASP A 259 -10.90 -5.74 10.64
CA ASP A 259 -12.16 -6.43 10.30
C ASP A 259 -13.24 -5.43 9.87
N GLU A 260 -13.41 -4.33 10.60
CA GLU A 260 -14.32 -3.24 10.23
C GLU A 260 -13.94 -2.63 8.89
N HIS A 261 -12.64 -2.34 8.65
CA HIS A 261 -12.20 -1.81 7.37
C HIS A 261 -12.50 -2.76 6.21
N LEU A 262 -12.25 -4.06 6.37
CA LEU A 262 -12.52 -5.05 5.33
C LEU A 262 -14.03 -5.23 5.07
N ALA A 263 -14.86 -5.15 6.12
CA ALA A 263 -16.32 -5.17 5.99
C ALA A 263 -16.83 -4.02 5.12
N ILE A 264 -16.38 -2.81 5.43
CA ILE A 264 -16.76 -1.61 4.68
C ILE A 264 -16.21 -1.69 3.25
N MET A 265 -14.98 -2.13 3.07
CA MET A 265 -14.37 -2.30 1.74
C MET A 265 -15.19 -3.27 0.87
N ALA A 266 -15.66 -4.40 1.43
CA ALA A 266 -16.51 -5.34 0.71
C ALA A 266 -17.85 -4.71 0.30
N ARG A 267 -18.48 -3.95 1.20
CA ARG A 267 -19.70 -3.20 0.90
C ARG A 267 -19.48 -2.18 -0.22
N LEU A 268 -18.41 -1.41 -0.16
CA LEU A 268 -18.08 -0.41 -1.19
C LEU A 268 -17.78 -1.04 -2.55
N HIS A 269 -17.23 -2.27 -2.59
CA HIS A 269 -17.13 -3.03 -3.84
C HIS A 269 -18.51 -3.35 -4.41
N ARG A 270 -19.44 -3.86 -3.59
CA ARG A 270 -20.82 -4.15 -4.02
C ARG A 270 -21.56 -2.90 -4.54
N GLU A 271 -21.21 -1.73 -4.02
CA GLU A 271 -21.74 -0.41 -4.43
C GLU A 271 -20.99 0.20 -5.64
N ASN A 272 -20.09 -0.55 -6.29
CA ASN A 272 -19.26 -0.07 -7.41
C ASN A 272 -18.37 1.17 -7.10
N ARG A 273 -18.02 1.41 -5.84
CA ARG A 273 -17.15 2.53 -5.44
C ARG A 273 -15.71 2.36 -5.94
N TYR A 274 -15.33 1.15 -6.36
CA TYR A 274 -14.02 0.82 -6.95
C TYR A 274 -14.06 0.71 -8.47
N ASP A 275 -15.21 0.97 -9.12
CA ASP A 275 -15.37 0.96 -10.58
C ASP A 275 -14.82 2.26 -11.19
N ARG A 276 -13.51 2.29 -11.40
CA ARG A 276 -12.79 3.42 -12.00
C ARG A 276 -11.59 2.93 -12.80
N VAL A 277 -11.30 3.57 -13.90
CA VAL A 277 -10.05 3.38 -14.67
C VAL A 277 -9.42 4.74 -14.93
N THR A 278 -8.12 4.85 -14.68
CA THR A 278 -7.30 6.03 -14.99
C THR A 278 -6.11 5.62 -15.82
N THR A 279 -5.56 6.54 -16.58
CA THR A 279 -4.37 6.35 -17.44
C THR A 279 -3.07 6.75 -16.73
N THR A 280 -3.14 7.19 -15.48
CA THR A 280 -2.00 7.75 -14.73
C THR A 280 -0.80 6.79 -14.68
N VAL A 281 -1.04 5.49 -14.49
CA VAL A 281 0.03 4.47 -14.48
C VAL A 281 0.68 4.33 -15.85
N GLU A 282 -0.10 4.42 -16.92
CA GLU A 282 0.35 4.27 -18.32
C GLU A 282 1.09 5.51 -18.82
N GLU A 283 0.62 6.69 -18.41
CA GLU A 283 1.21 7.98 -18.77
C GLU A 283 2.50 8.29 -17.98
N SER A 284 2.70 7.60 -16.85
CA SER A 284 3.95 7.74 -16.09
C SER A 284 5.13 7.22 -16.93
N PRO A 285 6.22 8.00 -17.09
CA PRO A 285 7.37 7.60 -17.89
C PRO A 285 7.86 6.20 -17.52
N ALA A 286 7.96 5.32 -18.51
CA ALA A 286 8.53 4.00 -18.30
C ALA A 286 10.02 4.16 -18.00
N ASP A 287 10.52 3.51 -16.95
CA ASP A 287 11.96 3.37 -16.76
C ASP A 287 12.49 2.41 -17.84
N PRO A 288 13.44 2.83 -18.69
CA PRO A 288 14.02 1.96 -19.73
C PRO A 288 14.68 0.68 -19.17
N ARG A 289 14.96 0.64 -17.87
CA ARG A 289 15.57 -0.49 -17.17
C ARG A 289 14.56 -1.39 -16.46
N SER A 290 13.26 -1.06 -16.51
CA SER A 290 12.22 -1.88 -15.89
C SER A 290 11.76 -2.99 -16.84
N PRO A 291 11.59 -4.25 -16.37
CA PRO A 291 11.10 -5.32 -17.23
C PRO A 291 9.73 -4.98 -17.83
N SER A 292 9.49 -5.43 -19.05
CA SER A 292 8.32 -5.07 -19.86
C SER A 292 7.01 -5.40 -19.14
N ARG A 293 6.03 -4.50 -19.28
CA ARG A 293 4.71 -4.49 -18.59
C ARG A 293 3.84 -5.75 -18.76
N SER A 294 4.18 -6.68 -19.65
CA SER A 294 3.31 -7.80 -20.02
C SER A 294 3.56 -9.11 -19.25
N SER A 295 4.73 -9.30 -18.66
CA SER A 295 5.09 -10.56 -17.99
C SER A 295 4.78 -10.58 -16.48
N SER A 296 4.67 -9.43 -15.81
CA SER A 296 4.61 -9.36 -14.35
C SER A 296 3.26 -9.74 -13.74
N ARG A 297 2.15 -9.66 -14.51
CA ARG A 297 0.80 -9.90 -13.97
C ARG A 297 0.51 -11.36 -13.67
N ALA A 298 0.90 -12.26 -14.55
CA ALA A 298 0.69 -13.70 -14.38
C ALA A 298 1.70 -14.33 -13.41
N GLU A 299 2.94 -13.84 -13.39
CA GLU A 299 4.01 -14.37 -12.55
C GLU A 299 3.87 -13.94 -11.08
N ALA A 300 3.41 -12.72 -10.79
CA ALA A 300 3.16 -12.27 -9.41
C ALA A 300 2.04 -13.07 -8.72
N ILE A 301 1.10 -13.63 -9.50
CA ILE A 301 -0.04 -14.41 -9.00
C ILE A 301 0.32 -15.90 -8.81
N CYS A 302 1.30 -16.42 -9.58
CA CYS A 302 1.47 -17.86 -9.78
C CYS A 302 2.76 -18.46 -9.23
N SER A 303 3.59 -17.76 -8.42
CA SER A 303 4.78 -18.37 -7.83
C SER A 303 4.42 -19.34 -6.69
N PRO A 304 4.49 -20.69 -6.91
CA PRO A 304 4.09 -21.67 -5.91
C PRO A 304 5.02 -21.72 -4.68
N THR A 305 6.26 -21.28 -4.83
CA THR A 305 7.30 -21.36 -3.79
C THR A 305 7.06 -20.37 -2.65
N ASP A 306 6.38 -19.27 -2.92
CA ASP A 306 6.09 -18.22 -1.94
C ASP A 306 4.82 -18.49 -1.12
N ALA A 307 3.87 -19.26 -1.62
CA ALA A 307 2.59 -19.51 -0.95
C ALA A 307 2.75 -20.38 0.32
N GLN A 308 3.70 -21.29 0.33
CA GLN A 308 3.92 -22.20 1.45
C GLN A 308 4.73 -21.57 2.58
N GLN A 309 5.64 -20.64 2.27
CA GLN A 309 6.46 -19.92 3.24
C GLN A 309 5.69 -18.74 3.90
N ARG A 310 4.65 -18.23 3.24
CA ARG A 310 3.80 -17.11 3.70
C ARG A 310 2.66 -17.51 4.63
N SER A 311 2.40 -18.81 4.82
CA SER A 311 1.27 -19.28 5.65
C SER A 311 1.46 -19.07 7.16
N THR A 312 2.67 -18.75 7.60
CA THR A 312 3.00 -18.48 9.02
C THR A 312 3.05 -17.00 9.38
N ASP A 313 2.91 -16.07 8.42
CA ASP A 313 3.29 -14.66 8.60
C ASP A 313 2.12 -13.68 8.74
N TRP A 314 0.90 -14.13 9.06
CA TRP A 314 -0.25 -13.24 9.22
C TRP A 314 -0.06 -12.18 10.32
N ASN A 315 0.61 -12.55 11.42
CA ASN A 315 0.71 -11.68 12.60
C ASN A 315 1.68 -10.48 12.42
N TRP A 316 2.61 -10.54 11.49
CA TRP A 316 3.59 -9.46 11.35
C TRP A 316 3.25 -8.43 10.27
N ALA A 317 2.43 -8.78 9.28
CA ALA A 317 2.01 -7.85 8.23
C ALA A 317 1.17 -6.67 8.76
N LEU A 318 0.63 -6.79 9.97
CA LEU A 318 -0.22 -5.80 10.64
C LEU A 318 0.44 -5.15 11.85
N GLY A 319 1.72 -5.42 12.14
CA GLY A 319 2.43 -4.81 13.28
C GLY A 319 1.96 -5.30 14.65
N VAL A 320 1.21 -6.40 14.73
CA VAL A 320 0.76 -6.98 16.00
C VAL A 320 1.84 -7.93 16.49
N SER A 321 2.62 -7.51 17.49
CA SER A 321 3.56 -8.38 18.18
C SER A 321 2.78 -9.48 18.91
N ALA A 322 3.06 -10.75 18.61
CA ALA A 322 2.57 -11.88 19.38
C ALA A 322 3.09 -11.75 20.81
N GLY A 323 2.21 -11.39 21.73
CA GLY A 323 2.51 -11.43 23.17
C GLY A 323 2.89 -12.86 23.53
N ARG A 324 4.11 -13.05 24.02
CA ARG A 324 4.52 -14.33 24.62
C ARG A 324 3.63 -14.58 25.83
N HIS A 325 2.81 -15.62 25.77
CA HIS A 325 2.17 -16.15 26.96
C HIS A 325 3.28 -16.68 27.91
N PRO A 326 3.30 -16.30 29.18
CA PRO A 326 4.16 -16.96 30.15
C PRO A 326 3.66 -18.38 30.36
N SER A 327 4.56 -19.35 30.31
CA SER A 327 4.30 -20.75 30.65
C SER A 327 3.88 -20.83 32.14
N PRO A 328 2.87 -21.65 32.49
CA PRO A 328 2.56 -21.90 33.87
C PRO A 328 3.67 -22.73 34.50
N GLY A 329 4.28 -22.21 35.57
CA GLY A 329 5.12 -22.94 36.49
C GLY A 329 4.29 -23.65 37.57
#